data_fddca545de7509b83de609ccab95f552
#
_entry.id   fddca545de7509b83de609ccab95f552
#
_cell.length_a   1.000
_cell.length_b   1.000
_cell.length_c   1.000
_cell.angle_alpha   90.00
_cell.angle_beta   90.00
_cell.angle_gamma   90.00
#
_symmetry.space_group_name_H-M   'P 1'
#
loop_
_entity.id
_entity.type
_entity.pdbx_description
1 polymer ?
#
loop_
_entity_poly.entity_id
_entity_poly.type
_entity_poly.pdbx_seq_one_letter_code
_entity_poly.pdbx_strand_id
1 'polypeptide(L)'
;HLPVIRLGRNYASLEQTEVKDFRTGEVCAVVSSVNAGIVKKDLTKLGVARAALNHFTIAELMAMSAKAGDLFLNGTLPLGDRGHTQNADEYIRTLSSTSGLPHVMVKRNMAKIHYALTHMPEILNGLSRGLDFTILDKGRGEQFGTNLAFFPTANALGLVMPSNSPNKM
;
A
#
# COMPACT_ATOMS: atom_id res chain seq x y z
N HIS A 1 -14.10 12.37 -4.82
CA HIS A 1 -14.30 10.98 -5.25
C HIS A 1 -12.98 10.21 -5.20
N LEU A 2 -13.02 8.97 -4.69
CA LEU A 2 -11.88 8.06 -4.61
C LEU A 2 -12.10 6.93 -5.62
N PRO A 3 -11.40 6.95 -6.77
CA PRO A 3 -11.50 5.90 -7.77
C PRO A 3 -10.79 4.62 -7.31
N VAL A 4 -11.15 3.50 -7.91
CA VAL A 4 -10.35 2.27 -7.81
C VAL A 4 -9.12 2.42 -8.73
N ILE A 5 -7.96 2.00 -8.25
CA ILE A 5 -6.78 1.90 -9.10
C ILE A 5 -6.73 0.50 -9.70
N ARG A 6 -6.88 0.41 -11.03
CA ARG A 6 -6.84 -0.85 -11.77
C ARG A 6 -5.69 -0.83 -12.77
N LEU A 7 -4.75 -1.74 -12.61
CA LEU A 7 -3.57 -1.84 -13.49
C LEU A 7 -2.86 -0.48 -13.70
N GLY A 8 -2.72 0.28 -12.60
CA GLY A 8 -2.06 1.60 -12.61
C GLY A 8 -2.92 2.77 -13.14
N ARG A 9 -4.23 2.58 -13.36
CA ARG A 9 -5.13 3.62 -13.88
C ARG A 9 -6.34 3.82 -12.98
N ASN A 10 -6.79 5.06 -12.87
CA ASN A 10 -8.03 5.39 -12.16
C ASN A 10 -9.24 4.79 -12.89
N TYR A 11 -10.12 4.20 -12.13
CA TYR A 11 -11.39 3.65 -12.61
C TYR A 11 -12.53 4.12 -11.71
N ALA A 12 -13.44 4.92 -12.27
CA ALA A 12 -14.68 5.30 -11.61
C ALA A 12 -15.74 4.23 -11.87
N SER A 13 -16.19 3.57 -10.82
CA SER A 13 -17.27 2.57 -10.91
C SER A 13 -18.65 3.23 -10.83
N LEU A 14 -19.65 2.56 -11.39
CA LEU A 14 -21.06 2.90 -11.15
C LEU A 14 -21.48 2.53 -9.73
N GLU A 15 -20.89 1.50 -9.15
CA GLU A 15 -21.10 1.13 -7.75
C GLU A 15 -20.20 1.97 -6.86
N GLN A 16 -20.81 2.81 -6.03
CA GLN A 16 -20.11 3.75 -5.16
C GLN A 16 -20.68 3.69 -3.76
N THR A 17 -19.82 3.94 -2.77
CA THR A 17 -20.17 3.97 -1.35
C THR A 17 -19.81 5.33 -0.77
N GLU A 18 -20.72 5.95 -0.03
CA GLU A 18 -20.46 7.17 0.71
C GLU A 18 -19.75 6.87 2.03
N VAL A 19 -18.68 7.62 2.29
CA VAL A 19 -18.00 7.65 3.58
C VAL A 19 -18.44 8.91 4.32
N LYS A 20 -19.01 8.75 5.49
CA LYS A 20 -19.64 9.85 6.26
C LYS A 20 -18.86 10.14 7.54
N ASP A 21 -18.88 11.40 7.95
CA ASP A 21 -18.53 11.79 9.31
C ASP A 21 -19.55 11.15 10.26
N PHE A 22 -19.09 10.40 11.25
CA PHE A 22 -19.97 9.66 12.15
C PHE A 22 -20.73 10.57 13.13
N ARG A 23 -20.31 11.83 13.32
CA ARG A 23 -20.94 12.80 14.21
C ARG A 23 -22.00 13.62 13.51
N THR A 24 -21.70 14.08 12.28
CA THR A 24 -22.58 15.00 11.54
C THR A 24 -23.42 14.30 10.50
N GLY A 25 -23.04 13.11 10.06
CA GLY A 25 -23.66 12.39 8.94
C GLY A 25 -23.31 12.97 7.56
N GLU A 26 -22.48 14.03 7.51
CA GLU A 26 -22.06 14.64 6.25
C GLU A 26 -21.14 13.70 5.46
N VAL A 27 -21.28 13.71 4.13
CA VAL A 27 -20.46 12.89 3.24
C VAL A 27 -19.06 13.50 3.11
N CYS A 28 -18.05 12.78 3.60
CA CYS A 28 -16.63 13.15 3.50
C CYS A 28 -16.01 12.72 2.18
N ALA A 29 -16.40 11.55 1.68
CA ALA A 29 -15.88 10.99 0.44
C ALA A 29 -16.88 10.04 -0.22
N VAL A 30 -16.72 9.84 -1.51
CA VAL A 30 -17.42 8.81 -2.30
C VAL A 30 -16.37 7.87 -2.88
N VAL A 31 -16.48 6.59 -2.58
CA VAL A 31 -15.50 5.56 -2.95
C VAL A 31 -16.10 4.63 -4.00
N SER A 32 -15.40 4.45 -5.11
CA SER A 32 -15.75 3.44 -6.11
C SER A 32 -15.47 2.03 -5.62
N SER A 33 -16.40 1.10 -5.90
CA SER A 33 -16.23 -0.34 -5.64
C SER A 33 -16.08 -1.12 -6.93
N VAL A 34 -15.54 -2.32 -6.86
CA VAL A 34 -15.49 -3.26 -7.98
C VAL A 34 -16.08 -4.61 -7.58
N ASN A 35 -16.80 -5.22 -8.50
CA ASN A 35 -17.34 -6.55 -8.30
C ASN A 35 -16.31 -7.66 -8.66
N ALA A 36 -16.64 -8.90 -8.27
CA ALA A 36 -15.78 -10.05 -8.50
C ALA A 36 -15.46 -10.29 -10.00
N GLY A 37 -16.34 -9.92 -10.93
CA GLY A 37 -16.12 -10.06 -12.37
C GLY A 37 -14.97 -9.15 -12.85
N ILE A 38 -14.94 -7.91 -12.38
CA ILE A 38 -13.87 -6.98 -12.69
C ILE A 38 -12.54 -7.48 -12.12
N VAL A 39 -12.53 -7.94 -10.86
CA VAL A 39 -11.33 -8.49 -10.22
C VAL A 39 -10.82 -9.71 -11.01
N LYS A 40 -11.69 -10.65 -11.37
CA LYS A 40 -11.32 -11.82 -12.19
C LYS A 40 -10.70 -11.42 -13.53
N LYS A 41 -11.27 -10.40 -14.20
CA LYS A 41 -10.73 -9.89 -15.46
C LYS A 41 -9.33 -9.27 -15.27
N ASP A 42 -9.09 -8.55 -14.18
CA ASP A 42 -7.78 -7.94 -13.92
C ASP A 42 -6.74 -9.00 -13.56
N LEU A 43 -7.13 -10.05 -12.83
CA LEU A 43 -6.26 -11.18 -12.50
C LEU A 43 -5.67 -11.87 -13.75
N THR A 44 -6.36 -11.88 -14.88
CA THR A 44 -5.83 -12.46 -16.12
C THR A 44 -4.64 -11.67 -16.69
N LYS A 45 -4.43 -10.41 -16.24
CA LYS A 45 -3.37 -9.52 -16.72
C LYS A 45 -2.18 -9.39 -15.74
N LEU A 46 -2.19 -10.14 -14.64
CA LEU A 46 -1.15 -10.03 -13.61
C LEU A 46 0.26 -10.33 -14.12
N GLY A 47 0.41 -11.17 -15.15
CA GLY A 47 1.70 -11.45 -15.75
C GLY A 47 2.42 -10.18 -16.26
N VAL A 48 1.66 -9.23 -16.83
CA VAL A 48 2.22 -7.95 -17.30
C VAL A 48 2.65 -7.08 -16.11
N ALA A 49 1.82 -6.99 -15.07
CA ALA A 49 2.15 -6.23 -13.87
C ALA A 49 3.37 -6.80 -13.15
N ARG A 50 3.47 -8.13 -13.06
CA ARG A 50 4.63 -8.81 -12.50
C ARG A 50 5.90 -8.57 -13.33
N ALA A 51 5.83 -8.66 -14.65
CA ALA A 51 6.98 -8.37 -15.49
C ALA A 51 7.47 -6.93 -15.29
N ALA A 52 6.56 -5.96 -15.17
CA ALA A 52 6.93 -4.57 -14.85
C ALA A 52 7.60 -4.44 -13.48
N LEU A 53 7.10 -5.14 -12.45
CA LEU A 53 7.70 -5.12 -11.11
C LEU A 53 9.12 -5.71 -11.08
N ASN A 54 9.37 -6.74 -11.87
CA ASN A 54 10.67 -7.41 -11.96
C ASN A 54 11.79 -6.54 -12.58
N HIS A 55 11.47 -5.36 -13.10
CA HIS A 55 12.49 -4.39 -13.52
C HIS A 55 13.16 -3.65 -12.35
N PHE A 56 12.56 -3.71 -11.16
CA PHE A 56 13.10 -3.07 -9.97
C PHE A 56 13.85 -4.09 -9.12
N THR A 57 15.00 -3.69 -8.62
CA THR A 57 15.75 -4.44 -7.61
C THR A 57 15.08 -4.32 -6.24
N ILE A 58 15.39 -5.24 -5.35
CA ILE A 58 14.92 -5.17 -3.95
C ILE A 58 15.39 -3.86 -3.28
N ALA A 59 16.63 -3.43 -3.56
CA ALA A 59 17.15 -2.17 -3.03
C ALA A 59 16.34 -0.96 -3.49
N GLU A 60 15.96 -0.89 -4.78
CA GLU A 60 15.11 0.18 -5.30
C GLU A 60 13.71 0.15 -4.68
N LEU A 61 13.12 -1.03 -4.50
CA LEU A 61 11.82 -1.17 -3.83
C LEU A 61 11.86 -0.71 -2.37
N MET A 62 12.94 -1.02 -1.65
CA MET A 62 13.15 -0.52 -0.29
C MET A 62 13.29 1.01 -0.24
N ALA A 63 14.04 1.59 -1.19
CA ALA A 63 14.17 3.05 -1.30
C ALA A 63 12.84 3.73 -1.63
N MET A 64 12.02 3.15 -2.52
CA MET A 64 10.66 3.62 -2.81
C MET A 64 9.76 3.55 -1.58
N SER A 65 9.87 2.47 -0.79
CA SER A 65 9.13 2.31 0.47
C SER A 65 9.46 3.42 1.46
N ALA A 66 10.76 3.70 1.67
CA ALA A 66 11.20 4.76 2.57
C ALA A 66 10.68 6.13 2.12
N LYS A 67 10.80 6.44 0.83
CA LYS A 67 10.25 7.68 0.25
C LYS A 67 8.74 7.78 0.41
N ALA A 68 8.02 6.68 0.23
CA ALA A 68 6.57 6.64 0.45
C ALA A 68 6.21 6.92 1.92
N GLY A 69 6.98 6.38 2.86
CA GLY A 69 6.83 6.65 4.29
C GLY A 69 7.00 8.13 4.63
N ASP A 70 8.05 8.76 4.11
CA ASP A 70 8.31 10.18 4.32
C ASP A 70 7.22 11.07 3.71
N LEU A 71 6.77 10.75 2.50
CA LEU A 71 5.67 11.47 1.85
C LEU A 71 4.35 11.30 2.61
N PHE A 72 4.07 10.11 3.14
CA PHE A 72 2.86 9.85 3.92
C PHE A 72 2.82 10.69 5.21
N LEU A 73 3.96 10.85 5.89
CA LEU A 73 4.03 11.57 7.16
C LEU A 73 4.13 13.10 6.96
N ASN A 74 4.81 13.55 5.93
CA ASN A 74 5.23 14.96 5.78
C ASN A 74 4.73 15.64 4.50
N GLY A 75 4.18 14.86 3.55
CA GLY A 75 3.78 15.40 2.25
C GLY A 75 2.37 15.97 2.25
N THR A 76 2.08 16.78 1.24
CA THR A 76 0.73 17.09 0.78
C THR A 76 0.48 16.28 -0.48
N LEU A 77 -0.38 15.28 -0.39
CA LEU A 77 -0.56 14.27 -1.42
C LEU A 77 -1.84 14.49 -2.21
N PRO A 78 -1.87 14.17 -3.50
CA PRO A 78 -3.11 14.13 -4.27
C PRO A 78 -4.11 13.15 -3.63
N LEU A 79 -5.36 13.56 -3.55
CA LEU A 79 -6.45 12.75 -3.02
C LEU A 79 -7.57 12.62 -4.05
N GLY A 80 -7.83 11.38 -4.48
CA GLY A 80 -8.88 11.09 -5.43
C GLY A 80 -8.57 11.58 -6.85
N ASP A 81 -9.63 11.87 -7.61
CA ASP A 81 -9.57 12.19 -9.03
C ASP A 81 -10.09 13.59 -9.40
N ARG A 82 -10.36 14.44 -8.40
CA ARG A 82 -10.95 15.79 -8.59
C ARG A 82 -10.03 16.93 -8.17
N GLY A 83 -8.72 16.70 -8.17
CA GLY A 83 -7.73 17.72 -7.85
C GLY A 83 -7.62 18.10 -6.37
N HIS A 84 -8.22 17.33 -5.47
CA HIS A 84 -8.03 17.52 -4.04
C HIS A 84 -6.65 17.06 -3.61
N THR A 85 -6.15 17.66 -2.53
CA THR A 85 -4.94 17.23 -1.85
C THR A 85 -5.24 17.00 -0.38
N GLN A 86 -4.37 16.25 0.30
CA GLN A 86 -4.47 16.01 1.73
C GLN A 86 -3.07 15.98 2.35
N ASN A 87 -2.89 16.74 3.42
CA ASN A 87 -1.71 16.66 4.28
C ASN A 87 -1.96 15.77 5.51
N ALA A 88 -0.92 15.57 6.33
CA ALA A 88 -0.99 14.70 7.50
C ALA A 88 -2.06 15.13 8.52
N ASP A 89 -2.20 16.42 8.78
CA ASP A 89 -3.20 16.92 9.74
C ASP A 89 -4.63 16.74 9.22
N GLU A 90 -4.86 16.96 7.94
CA GLU A 90 -6.13 16.68 7.29
C GLU A 90 -6.48 15.19 7.30
N TYR A 91 -5.49 14.32 7.03
CA TYR A 91 -5.65 12.88 7.15
C TYR A 91 -6.07 12.48 8.57
N ILE A 92 -5.41 13.02 9.61
CA ILE A 92 -5.73 12.76 11.02
C ILE A 92 -7.19 13.16 11.34
N ARG A 93 -7.59 14.35 10.92
CA ARG A 93 -8.97 14.84 11.12
C ARG A 93 -10.00 13.94 10.41
N THR A 94 -9.77 13.67 9.13
CA THR A 94 -10.69 12.86 8.31
C THR A 94 -10.79 11.43 8.83
N LEU A 95 -9.66 10.79 9.16
CA LEU A 95 -9.70 9.43 9.71
C LEU A 95 -10.38 9.39 11.07
N SER A 96 -10.16 10.38 11.93
CA SER A 96 -10.86 10.49 13.21
C SER A 96 -12.36 10.68 13.02
N SER A 97 -12.78 11.54 12.09
CA SER A 97 -14.19 11.83 11.85
C SER A 97 -14.95 10.67 11.18
N THR A 98 -14.26 9.83 10.42
CA THR A 98 -14.90 8.69 9.73
C THR A 98 -14.83 7.38 10.51
N SER A 99 -13.88 7.23 11.43
CA SER A 99 -13.66 5.98 12.20
C SER A 99 -13.93 6.09 13.69
N GLY A 100 -14.01 7.30 14.23
CA GLY A 100 -14.10 7.54 15.68
C GLY A 100 -12.79 7.41 16.45
N LEU A 101 -11.67 7.16 15.78
CA LEU A 101 -10.37 7.03 16.44
C LEU A 101 -9.88 8.38 16.99
N PRO A 102 -9.40 8.47 18.25
CA PRO A 102 -8.78 9.67 18.78
C PRO A 102 -7.57 10.10 17.96
N HIS A 103 -7.37 11.41 17.76
CA HIS A 103 -6.24 11.96 17.01
C HIS A 103 -4.87 11.42 17.47
N VAL A 104 -4.68 11.23 18.79
CA VAL A 104 -3.43 10.69 19.32
C VAL A 104 -3.16 9.27 18.84
N MET A 105 -4.20 8.46 18.67
CA MET A 105 -4.06 7.10 18.14
C MET A 105 -3.75 7.11 16.65
N VAL A 106 -4.42 7.99 15.89
CA VAL A 106 -4.14 8.16 14.46
C VAL A 106 -2.67 8.57 14.26
N LYS A 107 -2.19 9.57 15.01
CA LYS A 107 -0.78 10.01 14.96
C LYS A 107 0.21 8.89 15.28
N ARG A 108 -0.05 8.10 16.33
CA ARG A 108 0.79 6.94 16.67
C ARG A 108 0.83 5.90 15.57
N ASN A 109 -0.32 5.67 14.95
CA ASN A 109 -0.44 4.74 13.85
C ASN A 109 0.31 5.21 12.61
N MET A 110 0.22 6.49 12.27
CA MET A 110 1.01 7.09 11.19
C MET A 110 2.51 6.95 11.43
N ALA A 111 2.98 7.26 12.64
CA ALA A 111 4.39 7.10 13.02
C ALA A 111 4.86 5.65 12.89
N LYS A 112 4.01 4.68 13.26
CA LYS A 112 4.30 3.25 13.12
C LYS A 112 4.40 2.82 11.65
N ILE A 113 3.50 3.31 10.79
CA ILE A 113 3.55 3.04 9.34
C ILE A 113 4.83 3.65 8.75
N HIS A 114 5.14 4.90 9.07
CA HIS A 114 6.37 5.56 8.65
C HIS A 114 7.60 4.75 9.09
N TYR A 115 7.67 4.33 10.35
CA TYR A 115 8.76 3.51 10.86
C TYR A 115 8.91 2.20 10.05
N ALA A 116 7.82 1.48 9.82
CA ALA A 116 7.86 0.23 9.05
C ALA A 116 8.38 0.47 7.61
N LEU A 117 7.91 1.51 6.94
CA LEU A 117 8.30 1.81 5.56
C LEU A 117 9.75 2.29 5.43
N THR A 118 10.26 3.01 6.44
CA THR A 118 11.64 3.54 6.44
C THR A 118 12.68 2.53 6.96
N HIS A 119 12.25 1.47 7.68
CA HIS A 119 13.13 0.43 8.23
C HIS A 119 12.95 -0.92 7.53
N MET A 120 12.50 -0.90 6.25
CA MET A 120 12.37 -2.14 5.45
C MET A 120 13.64 -2.96 5.37
N PRO A 121 14.85 -2.40 5.23
CA PRO A 121 16.08 -3.19 5.22
C PRO A 121 16.26 -4.04 6.47
N GLU A 122 16.08 -3.45 7.65
CA GLU A 122 16.21 -4.15 8.95
C GLU A 122 15.13 -5.22 9.12
N ILE A 123 13.88 -4.87 8.75
CA ILE A 123 12.75 -5.79 8.86
C ILE A 123 12.97 -7.01 7.95
N LEU A 124 13.32 -6.79 6.69
CA LEU A 124 13.54 -7.86 5.73
C LEU A 124 14.77 -8.69 6.09
N ASN A 125 15.85 -8.05 6.57
CA ASN A 125 17.03 -8.76 7.06
C ASN A 125 16.69 -9.70 8.24
N GLY A 126 15.88 -9.21 9.19
CA GLY A 126 15.41 -10.03 10.30
C GLY A 126 14.51 -11.19 9.86
N LEU A 127 13.56 -10.94 8.97
CA LEU A 127 12.64 -11.96 8.45
C LEU A 127 13.34 -13.02 7.59
N SER A 128 14.35 -12.62 6.82
CA SER A 128 15.10 -13.50 5.92
C SER A 128 16.35 -14.15 6.58
N ARG A 129 16.61 -13.80 7.86
CA ARG A 129 17.81 -14.26 8.58
C ARG A 129 19.12 -13.89 7.90
N GLY A 130 19.21 -12.68 7.38
CA GLY A 130 20.41 -12.16 6.75
C GLY A 130 20.64 -12.62 5.31
N LEU A 131 19.58 -12.95 4.58
CA LEU A 131 19.69 -13.27 3.16
C LEU A 131 20.24 -12.07 2.37
N ASP A 132 21.22 -12.32 1.52
CA ASP A 132 21.65 -11.34 0.53
C ASP A 132 20.56 -11.13 -0.53
N PHE A 133 19.95 -9.94 -0.55
CA PHE A 133 18.83 -9.63 -1.43
C PHE A 133 19.21 -9.62 -2.92
N THR A 134 20.50 -9.49 -3.26
CA THR A 134 20.94 -9.62 -4.65
C THR A 134 20.71 -11.03 -5.20
N ILE A 135 20.60 -12.03 -4.33
CA ILE A 135 20.22 -13.40 -4.72
C ILE A 135 18.76 -13.44 -5.17
N LEU A 136 17.87 -12.69 -4.50
CA LEU A 136 16.46 -12.58 -4.91
C LEU A 136 16.34 -11.87 -6.27
N ASP A 137 17.10 -10.80 -6.50
CA ASP A 137 17.10 -10.07 -7.77
C ASP A 137 17.52 -10.97 -8.94
N LYS A 138 18.50 -11.84 -8.72
CA LYS A 138 19.00 -12.79 -9.72
C LYS A 138 18.22 -14.10 -9.79
N GLY A 139 17.40 -14.38 -8.79
CA GLY A 139 16.68 -15.65 -8.61
C GLY A 139 17.57 -16.83 -8.20
N ARG A 140 18.88 -16.63 -8.09
CA ARG A 140 19.86 -17.66 -7.68
C ARG A 140 21.14 -17.03 -7.15
N GLY A 141 21.87 -17.78 -6.32
CA GLY A 141 23.15 -17.38 -5.80
C GLY A 141 23.69 -18.36 -4.78
N GLU A 142 24.79 -18.00 -4.12
CA GLU A 142 25.37 -18.76 -3.03
C GLU A 142 25.42 -17.90 -1.77
N GLN A 143 25.07 -18.49 -0.65
CA GLN A 143 25.24 -17.88 0.67
C GLN A 143 25.58 -18.93 1.72
N PHE A 144 26.59 -18.66 2.54
CA PHE A 144 27.07 -19.56 3.60
C PHE A 144 27.41 -20.97 3.09
N GLY A 145 28.05 -21.07 1.90
CA GLY A 145 28.42 -22.34 1.30
C GLY A 145 27.24 -23.15 0.73
N THR A 146 26.05 -22.54 0.64
CA THR A 146 24.86 -23.20 0.10
C THR A 146 24.38 -22.49 -1.16
N ASN A 147 24.16 -23.26 -2.23
CA ASN A 147 23.53 -22.76 -3.44
C ASN A 147 22.03 -22.59 -3.22
N LEU A 148 21.52 -21.42 -3.56
CA LEU A 148 20.11 -21.02 -3.40
C LEU A 148 19.50 -20.73 -4.76
N ALA A 149 18.23 -21.15 -4.93
CA ALA A 149 17.40 -20.77 -6.07
C ALA A 149 15.99 -20.42 -5.59
N PHE A 150 15.45 -19.32 -6.10
CA PHE A 150 14.12 -18.83 -5.74
C PHE A 150 13.21 -18.89 -6.94
N PHE A 151 12.07 -19.58 -6.77
CA PHE A 151 11.05 -19.70 -7.78
C PHE A 151 9.76 -19.10 -7.24
N PRO A 152 9.17 -18.12 -7.94
CA PRO A 152 7.90 -17.56 -7.51
C PRO A 152 6.79 -18.61 -7.66
N THR A 153 6.02 -18.80 -6.59
CA THR A 153 4.93 -19.78 -6.54
C THR A 153 3.58 -19.17 -6.94
N ALA A 154 3.47 -17.84 -6.95
CA ALA A 154 2.24 -17.14 -7.30
C ALA A 154 2.53 -15.84 -8.06
N ASN A 155 1.53 -15.34 -8.81
CA ASN A 155 1.62 -14.09 -9.57
C ASN A 155 1.08 -12.88 -8.80
N ALA A 156 0.43 -13.09 -7.67
CA ALA A 156 -0.19 -12.04 -6.87
C ALA A 156 -0.21 -12.41 -5.39
N LEU A 157 -0.19 -11.39 -4.56
CA LEU A 157 -0.52 -11.47 -3.13
C LEU A 157 -1.85 -10.78 -2.91
N GLY A 158 -2.81 -11.49 -2.33
CA GLY A 158 -4.08 -10.91 -1.89
C GLY A 158 -3.94 -10.33 -0.49
N LEU A 159 -4.26 -9.05 -0.33
CA LEU A 159 -4.29 -8.37 0.96
C LEU A 159 -5.69 -7.82 1.22
N VAL A 160 -6.34 -8.31 2.27
CA VAL A 160 -7.61 -7.77 2.76
C VAL A 160 -7.31 -6.91 3.99
N MET A 161 -7.46 -5.60 3.84
CA MET A 161 -7.21 -4.66 4.93
C MET A 161 -8.48 -4.39 5.72
N PRO A 162 -8.45 -4.39 7.06
CA PRO A 162 -9.59 -4.01 7.86
C PRO A 162 -9.86 -2.51 7.74
N SER A 163 -11.12 -2.12 7.62
CA SER A 163 -11.55 -0.73 7.46
C SER A 163 -11.43 0.12 8.73
N ASN A 164 -11.26 -0.52 9.89
CA ASN A 164 -11.31 0.13 11.20
C ASN A 164 -9.94 0.40 11.84
N SER A 165 -8.86 0.11 11.13
CA SER A 165 -7.51 0.35 11.65
C SER A 165 -6.55 0.67 10.51
N PRO A 166 -5.89 1.83 10.51
CA PRO A 166 -4.89 2.18 9.50
C PRO A 166 -3.56 1.41 9.69
N ASN A 167 -3.52 0.47 10.60
CA ASN A 167 -2.31 -0.10 11.16
C ASN A 167 -1.88 -1.45 10.64
N LYS A 168 -2.64 -2.05 9.79
CA LYS A 168 -2.35 -3.41 9.42
C LYS A 168 -1.84 -3.43 8.00
N MET A 169 -0.58 -3.08 7.86
CA MET A 169 0.23 -3.56 6.76
C MET A 169 1.16 -4.64 7.28
#